data_c3cd2026c1ca18080521da0c45ae6ec1
#
_entry.id   c3cd2026c1ca18080521da0c45ae6ec1
#
_cell.length_a   1.000
_cell.length_b   1.000
_cell.length_c   1.000
_cell.angle_alpha   90.00
_cell.angle_beta   90.00
_cell.angle_gamma   90.00
#
_symmetry.space_group_name_H-M   'P 1'
#
loop_
_entity.id
_entity.type
_entity.pdbx_description
1 polymer ?
#
loop_
_entity_poly.entity_id
_entity_poly.type
_entity_poly.pdbx_seq_one_letter_code
_entity_poly.pdbx_strand_id
1 'polypeptide(L)'
;LKLLRAPHRSGDGITTIFLSQGEFTQVDSVDDELAEFNWSVYVNRGCRYAFRKVGGRKGKKVILHREIAARMGLDLTNEIDHVDGNGLNNRRNNLRAATTA
;
A
#
# COMPACT_ATOMS: atom_id res chain seq x y z
N LEU A 1 6.94 -9.72 15.81
CA LEU A 1 6.66 -8.28 15.74
C LEU A 1 5.21 -7.98 16.03
N LYS A 2 5.00 -7.08 16.94
CA LYS A 2 3.67 -6.67 17.32
C LYS A 2 3.17 -5.59 16.36
N LEU A 3 1.95 -5.74 15.86
CA LEU A 3 1.34 -4.72 15.03
C LEU A 3 1.12 -3.45 15.83
N LEU A 4 1.28 -2.30 15.17
CA LEU A 4 1.07 -0.99 15.80
C LEU A 4 -0.38 -0.84 16.25
N ARG A 5 -1.31 -1.32 15.45
CA ARG A 5 -2.74 -1.31 15.73
C ARG A 5 -3.41 -2.35 14.84
N ALA A 6 -4.39 -3.06 15.38
CA ALA A 6 -5.12 -4.05 14.62
C ALA A 6 -5.83 -3.39 13.43
N PRO A 7 -5.86 -4.04 12.27
CA PRO A 7 -6.57 -3.49 11.12
C PRO A 7 -8.06 -3.45 11.36
N HIS A 8 -8.73 -2.52 10.70
CA HIS A 8 -10.18 -2.39 10.76
C HIS A 8 -10.81 -2.91 9.47
N ARG A 9 -11.72 -3.87 9.61
CA ARG A 9 -12.45 -4.44 8.48
C ARG A 9 -13.88 -3.97 8.54
N SER A 10 -14.29 -3.17 7.55
CA SER A 10 -15.55 -2.46 7.63
C SER A 10 -16.74 -3.22 7.06
N GLY A 11 -16.56 -4.41 6.54
CA GLY A 11 -17.66 -5.23 6.03
C GLY A 11 -18.19 -4.81 4.65
N ASP A 12 -17.70 -3.71 4.09
CA ASP A 12 -18.08 -3.23 2.76
C ASP A 12 -16.97 -3.52 1.72
N GLY A 13 -16.07 -4.43 2.04
CA GLY A 13 -14.99 -4.81 1.15
C GLY A 13 -13.73 -3.97 1.31
N ILE A 14 -13.62 -3.18 2.37
CA ILE A 14 -12.46 -2.33 2.64
C ILE A 14 -11.78 -2.78 3.93
N THR A 15 -10.46 -2.88 3.88
CA THR A 15 -9.63 -3.10 5.07
C THR A 15 -8.78 -1.86 5.28
N THR A 16 -8.84 -1.30 6.48
CA THR A 16 -7.99 -0.17 6.89
C THR A 16 -6.80 -0.71 7.65
N ILE A 17 -5.60 -0.39 7.19
CA ILE A 17 -4.34 -0.80 7.82
C ILE A 17 -3.72 0.44 8.44
N PHE A 18 -3.46 0.39 9.75
CA PHE A 18 -2.86 1.52 10.45
C PHE A 18 -1.34 1.49 10.30
N LEU A 19 -0.79 2.64 9.99
CA LEU A 19 0.62 2.84 9.70
C LEU A 19 1.32 3.52 10.86
N SER A 20 2.60 3.74 10.75
CA SER A 20 3.34 4.59 11.68
C SER A 20 2.83 6.03 11.59
N GLN A 21 3.12 6.83 12.62
CA GLN A 21 2.84 8.26 12.67
C GLN A 21 1.36 8.62 12.60
N GLY A 22 0.48 7.73 13.04
CA GLY A 22 -0.95 8.00 13.06
C GLY A 22 -1.64 7.99 11.70
N GLU A 23 -0.95 7.58 10.66
CA GLU A 23 -1.54 7.47 9.32
C GLU A 23 -2.20 6.13 9.12
N PHE A 24 -2.99 6.01 8.06
CA PHE A 24 -3.60 4.73 7.70
C PHE A 24 -3.68 4.63 6.17
N THR A 25 -3.79 3.40 5.68
CA THR A 25 -4.03 3.12 4.27
C THR A 25 -5.24 2.19 4.15
N GLN A 26 -5.87 2.21 3.00
CA GLN A 26 -7.01 1.34 2.73
C GLN A 26 -6.72 0.44 1.54
N VAL A 27 -7.10 -0.83 1.68
CA VAL A 27 -6.97 -1.83 0.62
C VAL A 27 -8.31 -2.54 0.47
N ASP A 28 -8.51 -3.22 -0.65
CA ASP A 28 -9.69 -4.06 -0.81
C ASP A 28 -9.56 -5.32 0.04
N SER A 29 -10.68 -5.91 0.42
CA SER A 29 -10.67 -7.12 1.24
C SER A 29 -9.94 -8.29 0.59
N VAL A 30 -9.85 -8.31 -0.74
CA VAL A 30 -9.08 -9.33 -1.45
C VAL A 30 -7.59 -9.26 -1.12
N ASP A 31 -7.11 -8.10 -0.69
CA ASP A 31 -5.71 -7.87 -0.29
C ASP A 31 -5.56 -7.83 1.23
N ASP A 32 -6.56 -8.29 1.97
CA ASP A 32 -6.63 -8.22 3.42
C ASP A 32 -5.43 -8.84 4.12
N GLU A 33 -4.84 -9.89 3.55
CA GLU A 33 -3.68 -10.55 4.16
C GLU A 33 -2.47 -9.62 4.31
N LEU A 34 -2.41 -8.55 3.52
CA LEU A 34 -1.33 -7.56 3.65
C LEU A 34 -1.39 -6.82 4.99
N ALA A 35 -2.55 -6.86 5.67
CA ALA A 35 -2.68 -6.28 7.00
C ALA A 35 -1.91 -7.03 8.07
N GLU A 36 -1.39 -8.21 7.78
CA GLU A 36 -0.58 -8.98 8.74
C GLU A 36 0.81 -8.38 8.96
N PHE A 37 1.25 -7.50 8.09
CA PHE A 37 2.57 -6.88 8.19
C PHE A 37 2.47 -5.48 8.78
N ASN A 38 3.58 -5.04 9.38
CA ASN A 38 3.70 -3.65 9.85
C ASN A 38 4.18 -2.77 8.71
N TRP A 39 3.33 -1.85 8.30
CA TRP A 39 3.64 -0.90 7.25
C TRP A 39 3.99 0.45 7.85
N SER A 40 4.96 1.11 7.24
CA SER A 40 5.39 2.45 7.63
C SER A 40 5.02 3.43 6.52
N VAL A 41 5.02 4.72 6.87
CA VAL A 41 4.73 5.76 5.88
C VAL A 41 6.03 6.45 5.48
N TYR A 42 6.16 6.79 4.20
CA TYR A 42 7.22 7.69 3.75
C TYR A 42 6.62 8.75 2.84
N VAL A 43 7.34 9.87 2.73
CA VAL A 43 6.90 11.00 1.92
C VAL A 43 7.87 11.15 0.74
N ASN A 44 7.31 11.28 -0.45
CA ASN A 44 8.08 11.53 -1.65
C ASN A 44 7.32 12.55 -2.49
N ARG A 45 7.96 13.67 -2.78
CA ARG A 45 7.38 14.76 -3.57
C ARG A 45 6.02 15.23 -3.03
N GLY A 46 5.89 15.29 -1.71
CA GLY A 46 4.67 15.74 -1.05
C GLY A 46 3.58 14.69 -0.94
N CYS A 47 3.79 13.49 -1.47
CA CYS A 47 2.82 12.40 -1.36
C CYS A 47 3.26 11.39 -0.32
N ARG A 48 2.30 10.81 0.39
CA ARG A 48 2.54 9.77 1.38
C ARG A 48 2.30 8.40 0.77
N TYR A 49 3.19 7.46 1.10
CA TYR A 49 3.12 6.09 0.60
C TYR A 49 3.38 5.12 1.72
N ALA A 50 2.87 3.90 1.59
CA ALA A 50 3.09 2.84 2.57
C ALA A 50 4.17 1.88 2.07
N PHE A 51 5.05 1.46 2.98
CA PHE A 51 6.12 0.52 2.68
C PHE A 51 6.45 -0.33 3.90
N ARG A 52 7.15 -1.44 3.66
CA ARG A 52 7.77 -2.24 4.71
C ARG A 52 9.12 -2.74 4.24
N LYS A 53 9.98 -3.09 5.19
CA LYS A 53 11.28 -3.68 4.89
C LYS A 53 11.21 -5.19 5.07
N VAL A 54 11.85 -5.92 4.18
CA VAL A 54 11.94 -7.37 4.21
C VAL A 54 13.41 -7.76 4.18
N GLY A 55 13.81 -8.74 4.99
CA GLY A 55 15.19 -9.23 4.98
C GLY A 55 16.14 -8.47 5.87
N GLY A 56 15.63 -7.75 6.84
CA GLY A 56 16.45 -7.09 7.87
C GLY A 56 17.20 -5.88 7.33
N ARG A 57 18.37 -5.64 7.90
CA ARG A 57 19.15 -4.41 7.67
C ARG A 57 19.58 -4.17 6.23
N LYS A 58 19.87 -5.23 5.50
CA LYS A 58 20.22 -5.17 4.08
C LYS A 58 19.05 -5.55 3.18
N GLY A 59 17.86 -5.56 3.74
CA GLY A 59 16.68 -6.01 3.06
C GLY A 59 16.16 -5.02 2.03
N LYS A 60 15.15 -5.48 1.31
CA LYS A 60 14.47 -4.69 0.30
C LYS A 60 13.30 -3.96 0.91
N LYS A 61 12.97 -2.82 0.32
CA LYS A 61 11.74 -2.10 0.59
C LYS A 61 10.63 -2.71 -0.27
N VAL A 62 9.52 -3.07 0.35
CA VAL A 62 8.32 -3.48 -0.37
C VAL A 62 7.32 -2.34 -0.27
N ILE A 63 6.93 -1.81 -1.42
CA ILE A 63 6.01 -0.67 -1.48
C ILE A 63 4.60 -1.22 -1.71
N LEU A 64 3.66 -0.83 -0.84
CA LEU A 64 2.34 -1.44 -0.81
C LEU A 64 1.61 -1.34 -2.15
N HIS A 65 1.56 -0.16 -2.77
CA HIS A 65 0.82 -0.02 -4.02
C HIS A 65 1.45 -0.83 -5.16
N ARG A 66 2.76 -1.03 -5.15
CA ARG A 66 3.41 -1.85 -6.16
C ARG A 66 3.14 -3.34 -5.93
N GLU A 67 3.06 -3.76 -4.68
CA GLU A 67 2.68 -5.14 -4.34
C GLU A 67 1.26 -5.45 -4.83
N ILE A 68 0.33 -4.53 -4.59
CA ILE A 68 -1.06 -4.71 -5.04
C ILE A 68 -1.13 -4.67 -6.56
N ALA A 69 -0.39 -3.75 -7.20
CA ALA A 69 -0.34 -3.67 -8.66
C ALA A 69 0.16 -4.98 -9.28
N ALA A 70 1.16 -5.61 -8.65
CA ALA A 70 1.65 -6.90 -9.11
C ALA A 70 0.55 -7.97 -9.04
N ARG A 71 -0.24 -7.97 -7.97
CA ARG A 71 -1.36 -8.89 -7.82
C ARG A 71 -2.45 -8.66 -8.85
N MET A 72 -2.60 -7.42 -9.31
CA MET A 72 -3.55 -7.05 -10.36
C MET A 72 -3.05 -7.42 -11.76
N GLY A 73 -1.79 -7.83 -11.90
CA GLY A 73 -1.19 -8.11 -13.19
C GLY A 73 -0.77 -6.89 -13.98
N LEU A 74 -0.61 -5.74 -13.31
CA LEU A 74 -0.15 -4.53 -13.98
C LEU A 74 1.34 -4.63 -14.33
N ASP A 75 1.74 -3.95 -15.39
CA ASP A 75 3.13 -3.91 -15.83
C ASP A 75 3.94 -3.00 -14.93
N LEU A 76 4.78 -3.61 -14.09
CA LEU A 76 5.57 -2.87 -13.10
C LEU A 76 6.80 -2.17 -13.68
N THR A 77 7.04 -2.29 -14.99
CA THR A 77 8.06 -1.47 -15.65
C THR A 77 7.60 -0.02 -15.77
N ASN A 78 6.29 0.21 -15.70
CA ASN A 78 5.72 1.55 -15.61
C ASN A 78 5.61 1.99 -14.15
N GLU A 79 5.49 3.28 -13.93
CA GLU A 79 5.11 3.77 -12.62
C GLU A 79 3.66 3.39 -12.35
N ILE A 80 3.34 3.16 -11.08
CA ILE A 80 1.97 2.90 -10.65
C ILE A 80 1.42 4.18 -10.04
N ASP A 81 0.33 4.65 -10.61
CA ASP A 81 -0.28 5.92 -10.27
C ASP A 81 -1.53 5.72 -9.40
N HIS A 82 -1.75 6.65 -8.47
CA HIS A 82 -2.97 6.71 -7.67
C HIS A 82 -3.95 7.67 -8.35
N VAL A 83 -5.07 7.16 -8.81
CA VAL A 83 -6.02 7.93 -9.64
C VAL A 83 -6.49 9.20 -8.93
N ASP A 84 -6.75 9.13 -7.61
CA ASP A 84 -7.18 10.28 -6.82
C ASP A 84 -6.04 11.12 -6.26
N GLY A 85 -4.79 10.75 -6.56
CA GLY A 85 -3.62 11.45 -6.03
C GLY A 85 -3.26 11.10 -4.58
N ASN A 86 -4.02 10.23 -3.93
CA ASN A 86 -3.76 9.84 -2.55
C ASN A 86 -2.97 8.53 -2.49
N GLY A 87 -1.69 8.61 -2.16
CA GLY A 87 -0.80 7.45 -2.10
C GLY A 87 -1.14 6.44 -1.00
N LEU A 88 -2.10 6.77 -0.13
CA LEU A 88 -2.58 5.85 0.91
C LEU A 88 -3.95 5.25 0.59
N ASN A 89 -4.54 5.59 -0.55
CA ASN A 89 -5.71 4.91 -1.05
C ASN A 89 -5.24 3.79 -2.00
N ASN A 90 -5.05 2.60 -1.44
CA ASN A 90 -4.49 1.47 -2.15
C ASN A 90 -5.55 0.44 -2.54
N ARG A 91 -6.76 0.91 -2.76
CA ARG A 91 -7.80 0.10 -3.37
C ARG A 91 -7.46 -0.13 -4.84
N ARG A 92 -7.78 -1.31 -5.33
CA ARG A 92 -7.39 -1.70 -6.70
C ARG A 92 -7.94 -0.76 -7.76
N ASN A 93 -9.15 -0.26 -7.58
CA ASN A 93 -9.76 0.68 -8.53
C ASN A 93 -9.08 2.05 -8.55
N ASN A 94 -8.19 2.32 -7.59
CA ASN A 94 -7.44 3.57 -7.52
C ASN A 94 -6.03 3.44 -8.07
N LEU A 95 -5.62 2.27 -8.51
CA LEU A 95 -4.27 2.03 -9.00
C LEU A 95 -4.30 1.76 -10.50
N ARG A 96 -3.36 2.37 -11.21
CA ARG A 96 -3.22 2.15 -12.65
C ARG A 96 -1.76 2.30 -13.05
N ALA A 97 -1.38 1.63 -14.14
CA ALA A 97 -0.08 1.85 -14.72
C ALA A 97 -0.06 3.23 -15.38
N ALA A 98 0.91 4.06 -15.01
CA ALA A 98 1.08 5.36 -15.64
C ALA A 98 1.88 5.17 -16.92
N THR A 99 1.21 5.25 -18.06
CA THR A 99 1.87 5.14 -19.35
C THR A 99 2.23 6.53 -19.86
N THR A 100 3.44 6.67 -20.38
CA THR A 100 3.81 7.88 -21.10
C THR A 100 3.17 7.81 -22.49
N ALA A 101 2.42 8.83 -22.81
CA ALA A 101 1.81 8.93 -24.12
C ALA A 101 2.88 9.29 -25.17
#